data_8547e4b63c2762cd564d4ff288572e8b
#
_entry.id   8547e4b63c2762cd564d4ff288572e8b
#
_cell.length_a   1.000
_cell.length_b   1.000
_cell.length_c   1.000
_cell.angle_alpha   90.00
_cell.angle_beta   90.00
_cell.angle_gamma   90.00
#
_symmetry.space_group_name_H-M   'P 1'
#
loop_
_entity.id
_entity.type
_entity.pdbx_description
1 polymer ?
#
loop_
_entity_poly.entity_id
_entity_poly.type
_entity_poly.pdbx_seq_one_letter_code
_entity_poly.pdbx_strand_id
1 'polypeptide(L)'
;MLYAVTAIVQYLLEGNLENMLGRRHMKAEIAKLKGHTILCGYGKVGKEVARVFANEQTPFVVIESDEKAYNKATDDGFLCLNTNASNDEALKEAGIMNAKSLVAALGSDADNLYVTLSAKSLKPDIFVVARVDNEESEAKLKRAGADRTMSP
;
A
#
# COMPACT_ATOMS: atom_id res chain seq x y z
N MET A 1 -31.90 30.17 12.72
CA MET A 1 -31.73 29.42 11.44
C MET A 1 -30.35 29.56 10.83
N LEU A 2 -29.83 30.76 10.68
CA LEU A 2 -28.48 31.01 10.13
C LEU A 2 -27.35 30.34 10.95
N TYR A 3 -27.48 30.31 12.25
CA TYR A 3 -26.48 29.71 13.13
C TYR A 3 -26.33 28.17 12.97
N ALA A 4 -27.45 27.46 12.76
CA ALA A 4 -27.42 26.00 12.61
C ALA A 4 -26.75 25.59 11.28
N VAL A 5 -27.04 26.30 10.21
CA VAL A 5 -26.45 26.05 8.89
C VAL A 5 -24.95 26.36 8.90
N THR A 6 -24.56 27.48 9.50
CA THR A 6 -23.15 27.88 9.62
C THR A 6 -22.37 26.86 10.47
N ALA A 7 -22.94 26.37 11.58
CA ALA A 7 -22.31 25.37 12.43
C ALA A 7 -22.13 24.03 11.71
N ILE A 8 -23.12 23.59 10.91
CA ILE A 8 -23.03 22.34 10.13
C ILE A 8 -21.96 22.47 9.04
N VAL A 9 -21.97 23.58 8.31
CA VAL A 9 -20.96 23.83 7.26
C VAL A 9 -19.54 23.88 7.86
N GLN A 10 -19.38 24.55 9.00
CA GLN A 10 -18.11 24.61 9.72
C GLN A 10 -17.64 23.22 10.16
N TYR A 11 -18.54 22.42 10.73
CA TYR A 11 -18.24 21.05 11.13
C TYR A 11 -17.79 20.18 9.96
N LEU A 12 -18.48 20.25 8.82
CA LEU A 12 -18.14 19.51 7.61
C LEU A 12 -16.80 19.98 7.02
N LEU A 13 -16.55 21.28 7.02
CA LEU A 13 -15.28 21.85 6.53
C LEU A 13 -14.10 21.46 7.42
N GLU A 14 -14.26 21.51 8.74
CA GLU A 14 -13.23 21.12 9.69
C GLU A 14 -12.88 19.63 9.60
N GLY A 15 -13.90 18.77 9.47
CA GLY A 15 -13.68 17.32 9.27
C GLY A 15 -12.94 17.02 7.98
N ASN A 16 -13.31 17.69 6.87
CA ASN A 16 -12.60 17.53 5.60
C ASN A 16 -11.18 18.09 5.66
N LEU A 17 -10.99 19.21 6.36
CA LEU A 17 -9.68 19.82 6.53
C LEU A 17 -8.73 18.90 7.32
N GLU A 18 -9.20 18.31 8.42
CA GLU A 18 -8.44 17.38 9.22
C GLU A 18 -8.01 16.15 8.41
N ASN A 19 -8.92 15.58 7.61
CA ASN A 19 -8.61 14.46 6.73
C ASN A 19 -7.59 14.85 5.66
N MET A 20 -7.73 16.03 5.06
CA MET A 20 -6.77 16.52 4.06
C MET A 20 -5.40 16.76 4.65
N LEU A 21 -5.33 17.35 5.85
CA LEU A 21 -4.05 17.61 6.55
C LEU A 21 -3.39 16.30 6.97
N GLY A 22 -4.19 15.34 7.47
CA GLY A 22 -3.70 14.01 7.83
C GLY A 22 -3.11 13.27 6.63
N ARG A 23 -3.77 13.31 5.49
CA ARG A 23 -3.28 12.69 4.24
C ARG A 23 -2.03 13.38 3.71
N ARG A 24 -1.93 14.69 3.79
CA ARG A 24 -0.72 15.45 3.41
C ARG A 24 0.45 15.12 4.31
N HIS A 25 0.20 15.04 5.61
CA HIS A 25 1.23 14.64 6.58
C HIS A 25 1.74 13.23 6.29
N MET A 26 0.83 12.31 6.00
CA MET A 26 1.15 10.93 5.65
C MET A 26 2.00 10.87 4.39
N LYS A 27 1.63 11.58 3.34
CA LYS A 27 2.41 11.65 2.08
C LYS A 27 3.81 12.21 2.32
N ALA A 28 3.94 13.20 3.18
CA ALA A 28 5.25 13.78 3.54
C ALA A 28 6.12 12.76 4.27
N GLU A 29 5.55 11.99 5.19
CA GLU A 29 6.27 10.92 5.90
C GLU A 29 6.69 9.80 4.96
N ILE A 30 5.81 9.40 4.02
CA ILE A 30 6.12 8.38 3.02
C ILE A 30 7.27 8.84 2.11
N ALA A 31 7.27 10.10 1.72
CA ALA A 31 8.32 10.67 0.87
C ALA A 31 9.71 10.61 1.48
N LYS A 32 9.82 10.53 2.82
CA LYS A 32 11.08 10.42 3.54
C LYS A 32 11.62 8.99 3.62
N LEU A 33 10.81 7.98 3.27
CA LEU A 33 11.21 6.58 3.40
C LEU A 33 12.31 6.21 2.42
N LYS A 34 13.29 5.44 2.90
CA LYS A 34 14.39 4.88 2.10
C LYS A 34 14.73 3.49 2.61
N GLY A 35 15.02 2.56 1.71
CA GLY A 35 15.32 1.18 2.09
C GLY A 35 14.12 0.46 2.71
N HIS A 36 12.93 0.96 2.46
CA HIS A 36 11.68 0.45 3.01
C HIS A 36 11.06 -0.62 2.11
N THR A 37 10.00 -1.24 2.60
CA THR A 37 9.19 -2.19 1.85
C THR A 37 7.85 -1.56 1.48
N ILE A 38 7.39 -1.81 0.26
CA ILE A 38 6.05 -1.43 -0.19
C ILE A 38 5.16 -2.66 -0.05
N LEU A 39 4.10 -2.56 0.76
CA LEU A 39 3.12 -3.63 0.94
C LEU A 39 1.86 -3.29 0.17
N CYS A 40 1.56 -4.08 -0.85
CA CYS A 40 0.37 -3.90 -1.68
C CYS A 40 -0.76 -4.80 -1.17
N GLY A 41 -1.78 -4.18 -0.60
CA GLY A 41 -2.94 -4.85 -0.03
C GLY A 41 -2.93 -4.89 1.49
N TYR A 42 -4.11 -4.61 2.07
CA TYR A 42 -4.31 -4.68 3.53
C TYR A 42 -5.55 -5.51 3.86
N GLY A 43 -5.73 -6.61 3.12
CA GLY A 43 -6.70 -7.65 3.44
C GLY A 43 -6.12 -8.59 4.49
N LYS A 44 -6.62 -9.80 4.54
CA LYS A 44 -6.23 -10.79 5.55
C LYS A 44 -4.72 -11.06 5.55
N VAL A 45 -4.14 -11.30 4.39
CA VAL A 45 -2.71 -11.59 4.26
C VAL A 45 -1.87 -10.33 4.49
N GLY A 46 -2.27 -9.21 3.90
CA GLY A 46 -1.56 -7.93 4.08
C GLY A 46 -1.49 -7.49 5.53
N LYS A 47 -2.56 -7.66 6.30
CA LYS A 47 -2.57 -7.37 7.75
C LYS A 47 -1.54 -8.20 8.50
N GLU A 48 -1.46 -9.49 8.20
CA GLU A 48 -0.49 -10.39 8.83
C GLU A 48 0.95 -9.97 8.52
N VAL A 49 1.22 -9.64 7.26
CA VAL A 49 2.53 -9.16 6.84
C VAL A 49 2.87 -7.84 7.54
N ALA A 50 1.94 -6.91 7.58
CA ALA A 50 2.13 -5.61 8.26
C ALA A 50 2.44 -5.79 9.75
N ARG A 51 1.75 -6.71 10.41
CA ARG A 51 1.99 -7.01 11.83
C ARG A 51 3.41 -7.51 12.06
N VAL A 52 3.88 -8.41 11.20
CA VAL A 52 5.26 -8.93 11.30
C VAL A 52 6.27 -7.80 11.10
N PHE A 53 6.07 -6.97 10.08
CA PHE A 53 6.96 -5.82 9.83
C PHE A 53 6.99 -4.85 11.00
N ALA A 54 5.82 -4.56 11.59
CA ALA A 54 5.74 -3.67 12.75
C ALA A 54 6.47 -4.25 13.96
N ASN A 55 6.29 -5.54 14.23
CA ASN A 55 6.96 -6.23 15.34
C ASN A 55 8.48 -6.26 15.18
N GLU A 56 8.96 -6.38 13.94
CA GLU A 56 10.39 -6.39 13.63
C GLU A 56 10.96 -5.00 13.39
N GLN A 57 10.14 -3.96 13.49
CA GLN A 57 10.52 -2.57 13.24
C GLN A 57 11.08 -2.36 11.82
N THR A 58 10.57 -3.12 10.86
CA THR A 58 10.90 -2.96 9.44
C THR A 58 10.12 -1.78 8.89
N PRO A 59 10.77 -0.76 8.28
CA PRO A 59 10.03 0.35 7.68
C PRO A 59 9.24 -0.09 6.46
N PHE A 60 7.98 0.29 6.38
CA PHE A 60 7.12 -0.06 5.25
C PHE A 60 6.01 0.95 5.03
N VAL A 61 5.43 0.93 3.85
CA VAL A 61 4.24 1.70 3.48
C VAL A 61 3.24 0.76 2.81
N VAL A 62 1.96 0.93 3.12
CA VAL A 62 0.88 0.14 2.54
C VAL A 62 0.24 0.90 1.39
N ILE A 63 -0.11 0.20 0.32
CA ILE A 63 -0.99 0.72 -0.73
C ILE A 63 -2.28 -0.09 -0.68
N GLU A 64 -3.42 0.57 -0.47
CA GLU A 64 -4.71 -0.09 -0.37
C GLU A 64 -5.80 0.76 -1.04
N SER A 65 -6.52 0.17 -1.99
CA SER A 65 -7.55 0.87 -2.74
C SER A 65 -8.91 0.89 -2.04
N ASP A 66 -9.22 -0.12 -1.22
CA ASP A 66 -10.46 -0.17 -0.47
C ASP A 66 -10.43 0.80 0.71
N GLU A 67 -11.42 1.67 0.79
CA GLU A 67 -11.45 2.72 1.81
C GLU A 67 -11.53 2.17 3.24
N LYS A 68 -12.29 1.11 3.46
CA LYS A 68 -12.39 0.48 4.79
C LYS A 68 -11.06 -0.13 5.23
N ALA A 69 -10.39 -0.83 4.32
CA ALA A 69 -9.08 -1.42 4.58
C ALA A 69 -8.01 -0.33 4.79
N TYR A 70 -8.08 0.75 4.00
CA TYR A 70 -7.23 1.92 4.19
C TYR A 70 -7.41 2.53 5.58
N ASN A 71 -8.65 2.74 5.99
CA ASN A 71 -8.96 3.28 7.32
C ASN A 71 -8.45 2.36 8.43
N LYS A 72 -8.58 1.05 8.24
CA LYS A 72 -8.06 0.06 9.20
C LYS A 72 -6.53 0.15 9.31
N ALA A 73 -5.83 0.26 8.19
CA ALA A 73 -4.37 0.39 8.19
C ALA A 73 -3.92 1.66 8.92
N THR A 74 -4.58 2.78 8.67
CA THR A 74 -4.27 4.04 9.35
C THR A 74 -4.62 4.01 10.83
N ASP A 75 -5.72 3.38 11.21
CA ASP A 75 -6.10 3.19 12.62
C ASP A 75 -5.10 2.30 13.35
N ASP A 76 -4.52 1.33 12.65
CA ASP A 76 -3.45 0.48 13.19
C ASP A 76 -2.10 1.22 13.30
N GLY A 77 -2.03 2.46 12.85
CA GLY A 77 -0.84 3.30 12.97
C GLY A 77 0.13 3.20 11.80
N PHE A 78 -0.26 2.61 10.68
CA PHE A 78 0.62 2.38 9.54
C PHE A 78 0.50 3.48 8.48
N LEU A 79 1.63 3.78 7.82
CA LEU A 79 1.61 4.65 6.65
C LEU A 79 0.90 3.92 5.52
N CYS A 80 -0.10 4.55 4.93
CA CYS A 80 -0.91 3.94 3.88
C CYS A 80 -1.34 4.97 2.85
N LEU A 81 -1.28 4.57 1.58
CA LEU A 81 -1.82 5.34 0.46
C LEU A 81 -3.15 4.70 0.02
N ASN A 82 -4.19 5.51 -0.09
CA ASN A 82 -5.50 5.06 -0.58
C ASN A 82 -5.55 5.20 -2.10
N THR A 83 -4.94 4.24 -2.78
CA THR A 83 -4.85 4.22 -4.23
C THR A 83 -4.66 2.78 -4.71
N ASN A 84 -4.67 2.59 -6.02
CA ASN A 84 -4.52 1.26 -6.62
C ASN A 84 -3.05 0.98 -6.94
N ALA A 85 -2.52 -0.10 -6.38
CA ALA A 85 -1.12 -0.52 -6.58
C ALA A 85 -0.80 -0.89 -8.04
N SER A 86 -1.80 -1.14 -8.88
CA SER A 86 -1.59 -1.37 -10.31
C SER A 86 -1.19 -0.11 -11.08
N ASN A 87 -1.27 1.04 -10.43
CA ASN A 87 -0.96 2.34 -11.01
C ASN A 87 0.50 2.68 -10.77
N ASP A 88 1.26 2.98 -11.81
CA ASP A 88 2.67 3.34 -11.68
C ASP A 88 2.87 4.55 -10.77
N GLU A 89 1.97 5.53 -10.83
CA GLU A 89 2.03 6.71 -9.97
C GLU A 89 1.89 6.35 -8.48
N ALA A 90 1.07 5.34 -8.16
CA ALA A 90 0.94 4.85 -6.79
C ALA A 90 2.25 4.25 -6.27
N LEU A 91 2.93 3.47 -7.09
CA LEU A 91 4.23 2.90 -6.74
C LEU A 91 5.28 3.99 -6.57
N LYS A 92 5.28 5.01 -7.43
CA LYS A 92 6.18 6.16 -7.30
C LYS A 92 5.91 6.95 -6.02
N GLU A 93 4.65 7.22 -5.69
CA GLU A 93 4.27 7.89 -4.44
C GLU A 93 4.69 7.08 -3.21
N ALA A 94 4.64 5.76 -3.30
CA ALA A 94 5.12 4.88 -2.23
C ALA A 94 6.65 4.82 -2.14
N GLY A 95 7.35 5.50 -3.03
CA GLY A 95 8.81 5.61 -3.00
C GLY A 95 9.52 4.38 -3.56
N ILE A 96 8.99 3.78 -4.63
CA ILE A 96 9.57 2.58 -5.22
C ILE A 96 11.04 2.76 -5.62
N MET A 97 11.41 3.97 -6.06
CA MET A 97 12.79 4.24 -6.47
C MET A 97 13.78 4.16 -5.30
N ASN A 98 13.31 4.34 -4.08
CA ASN A 98 14.12 4.26 -2.85
C ASN A 98 13.84 3.02 -2.01
N ALA A 99 12.86 2.19 -2.40
CA ALA A 99 12.47 0.99 -1.68
C ALA A 99 13.43 -0.17 -1.98
N LYS A 100 13.62 -1.05 -1.00
CA LYS A 100 14.43 -2.27 -1.19
C LYS A 100 13.58 -3.45 -1.65
N SER A 101 12.30 -3.49 -1.30
CA SER A 101 11.44 -4.62 -1.60
C SER A 101 9.97 -4.21 -1.74
N LEU A 102 9.20 -5.10 -2.36
CA LEU A 102 7.76 -4.95 -2.52
C LEU A 102 7.10 -6.31 -2.25
N VAL A 103 6.02 -6.28 -1.48
CA VAL A 103 5.19 -7.45 -1.23
C VAL A 103 3.84 -7.24 -1.92
N ALA A 104 3.54 -8.10 -2.88
CA ALA A 104 2.26 -8.09 -3.59
C ALA A 104 1.31 -9.07 -2.89
N ALA A 105 0.42 -8.53 -2.06
CA ALA A 105 -0.53 -9.30 -1.23
C ALA A 105 -1.98 -8.91 -1.53
N LEU A 106 -2.28 -8.67 -2.80
CA LEU A 106 -3.63 -8.33 -3.28
C LEU A 106 -4.51 -9.58 -3.34
N GLY A 107 -5.80 -9.37 -3.56
CA GLY A 107 -6.82 -10.43 -3.49
C GLY A 107 -6.82 -11.43 -4.64
N SER A 108 -6.08 -11.19 -5.72
CA SER A 108 -6.04 -12.11 -6.85
C SER A 108 -4.62 -12.28 -7.40
N ASP A 109 -4.35 -13.46 -7.95
CA ASP A 109 -3.05 -13.76 -8.58
C ASP A 109 -2.80 -12.85 -9.78
N ALA A 110 -3.84 -12.51 -10.54
CA ALA A 110 -3.73 -11.60 -11.67
C ALA A 110 -3.27 -10.20 -11.25
N ASP A 111 -3.82 -9.67 -10.16
CA ASP A 111 -3.44 -8.37 -9.63
C ASP A 111 -2.00 -8.38 -9.12
N ASN A 112 -1.61 -9.46 -8.43
CA ASN A 112 -0.24 -9.62 -7.92
C ASN A 112 0.77 -9.75 -9.07
N LEU A 113 0.39 -10.42 -10.15
CA LEU A 113 1.19 -10.51 -11.37
C LEU A 113 1.40 -9.12 -11.99
N TYR A 114 0.32 -8.36 -12.11
CA TYR A 114 0.36 -7.02 -12.71
C TYR A 114 1.28 -6.08 -11.91
N VAL A 115 1.11 -6.06 -10.60
CA VAL A 115 1.96 -5.22 -9.72
C VAL A 115 3.43 -5.64 -9.79
N THR A 116 3.69 -6.94 -9.85
CA THR A 116 5.07 -7.47 -9.99
C THR A 116 5.71 -6.96 -11.28
N LEU A 117 4.98 -7.03 -12.40
CA LEU A 117 5.45 -6.51 -13.68
C LEU A 117 5.74 -5.02 -13.62
N SER A 118 4.82 -4.25 -13.04
CA SER A 118 4.97 -2.79 -12.89
C SER A 118 6.18 -2.44 -12.03
N ALA A 119 6.33 -3.11 -10.90
CA ALA A 119 7.45 -2.88 -9.97
C ALA A 119 8.80 -3.16 -10.64
N LYS A 120 8.92 -4.29 -11.32
CA LYS A 120 10.16 -4.67 -12.01
C LYS A 120 10.46 -3.78 -13.21
N SER A 121 9.41 -3.25 -13.85
CA SER A 121 9.58 -2.27 -14.92
C SER A 121 10.13 -0.95 -14.41
N LEU A 122 9.61 -0.46 -13.28
CA LEU A 122 10.05 0.80 -12.66
C LEU A 122 11.41 0.69 -11.97
N LYS A 123 11.67 -0.43 -11.33
CA LYS A 123 12.91 -0.67 -10.60
C LYS A 123 13.33 -2.14 -10.73
N PRO A 124 14.12 -2.49 -11.77
CA PRO A 124 14.44 -3.89 -12.09
C PRO A 124 15.12 -4.67 -10.97
N ASP A 125 15.86 -4.01 -10.08
CA ASP A 125 16.59 -4.63 -8.97
C ASP A 125 15.77 -4.75 -7.67
N ILE A 126 14.51 -4.30 -7.66
CA ILE A 126 13.69 -4.41 -6.47
C ILE A 126 13.37 -5.89 -6.16
N PHE A 127 13.46 -6.27 -4.88
CA PHE A 127 13.12 -7.61 -4.44
C PHE A 127 11.60 -7.73 -4.28
N VAL A 128 10.98 -8.66 -5.01
CA VAL A 128 9.51 -8.82 -4.99
C VAL A 128 9.12 -10.17 -4.40
N VAL A 129 8.25 -10.12 -3.40
CA VAL A 129 7.55 -11.29 -2.86
C VAL A 129 6.09 -11.18 -3.27
N ALA A 130 5.54 -12.20 -3.91
CA ALA A 130 4.16 -12.16 -4.39
C ALA A 130 3.34 -13.30 -3.79
N ARG A 131 2.15 -12.97 -3.33
CA ARG A 131 1.15 -13.95 -2.90
C ARG A 131 0.60 -14.68 -4.11
N VAL A 132 0.44 -15.98 -3.99
CA VAL A 132 -0.11 -16.84 -5.04
C VAL A 132 -1.06 -17.87 -4.43
N ASP A 133 -2.21 -18.08 -5.07
CA ASP A 133 -3.20 -19.08 -4.65
C ASP A 133 -3.14 -20.35 -5.50
N ASN A 134 -2.53 -20.30 -6.69
CA ASN A 134 -2.59 -21.36 -7.69
C ASN A 134 -1.21 -21.62 -8.30
N GLU A 135 -0.85 -22.88 -8.49
CA GLU A 135 0.46 -23.29 -9.00
C GLU A 135 0.79 -22.76 -10.39
N GLU A 136 -0.19 -22.68 -11.28
CA GLU A 136 -0.02 -22.13 -12.62
C GLU A 136 0.36 -20.65 -12.55
N SER A 137 -0.28 -19.92 -11.66
CA SER A 137 0.00 -18.51 -11.42
C SER A 137 1.40 -18.31 -10.81
N GLU A 138 1.85 -19.25 -9.98
CA GLU A 138 3.19 -19.21 -9.39
C GLU A 138 4.27 -19.16 -10.47
N ALA A 139 4.17 -20.01 -11.46
CA ALA A 139 5.12 -20.03 -12.58
C ALA A 139 5.12 -18.71 -13.36
N LYS A 140 3.93 -18.13 -13.57
CA LYS A 140 3.78 -16.82 -14.23
C LYS A 140 4.38 -15.69 -13.40
N LEU A 141 4.17 -15.70 -12.10
CA LEU A 141 4.74 -14.70 -11.19
C LEU A 141 6.26 -14.73 -11.19
N LYS A 142 6.84 -15.91 -11.15
CA LYS A 142 8.29 -16.08 -11.22
C LYS A 142 8.85 -15.59 -12.55
N ARG A 143 8.18 -15.86 -13.66
CA ARG A 143 8.57 -15.36 -14.98
C ARG A 143 8.45 -13.84 -15.08
N ALA A 144 7.48 -13.26 -14.37
CA ALA A 144 7.29 -11.81 -14.31
C ALA A 144 8.37 -11.11 -13.47
N GLY A 145 9.15 -11.87 -12.71
CA GLY A 145 10.26 -11.36 -11.92
C GLY A 145 10.09 -11.47 -10.42
N ALA A 146 9.03 -12.11 -9.91
CA ALA A 146 8.91 -12.34 -8.47
C ALA A 146 10.08 -13.18 -7.98
N ASP A 147 10.79 -12.67 -6.99
CA ASP A 147 11.96 -13.34 -6.40
C ASP A 147 11.53 -14.46 -5.47
N ARG A 148 10.39 -14.29 -4.81
CA ARG A 148 9.77 -15.28 -3.93
C ARG A 148 8.26 -15.27 -4.13
N THR A 149 7.64 -16.42 -3.91
CA THR A 149 6.19 -16.54 -3.85
C THR A 149 5.79 -17.07 -2.47
N MET A 150 4.60 -16.68 -2.00
CA MET A 150 4.05 -17.19 -0.74
C MET A 150 2.62 -17.65 -0.96
N SER A 151 2.28 -18.80 -0.40
CA SER A 151 0.93 -19.33 -0.36
C SER A 151 0.33 -19.09 1.02
N PRO A 152 -0.89 -18.57 1.10
CA PRO A 152 -1.55 -18.38 2.39
C PRO A 152 -1.96 -19.71 3.03
#